data_f12a86de896e0395250ab462df43c747
#
_entry.id   f12a86de896e0395250ab462df43c747
#
_cell.length_a   1.000
_cell.length_b   1.000
_cell.length_c   1.000
_cell.angle_alpha   90.00
_cell.angle_beta   90.00
_cell.angle_gamma   90.00
#
_symmetry.space_group_name_H-M   'P 1'
#
loop_
_entity.id
_entity.type
_entity.pdbx_description
1 polymer ?
#
loop_
_entity_poly.entity_id
_entity_poly.type
_entity_poly.pdbx_seq_one_letter_code
_entity_poly.pdbx_strand_id
1 'polypeptide(L)'
;MGRNGAGKSTLLGTLVGLVAPSAGAVRVGGAAPHRTPPPELVRRVGLVPQEPRDLLYADTVAAECAAADADAGAAPGTCRALVAELLPGIHDATHPRDLSEGQRLTLALAVVLTARPPLLLLDEPTRGLDYAAKSRLVTLLRELAGQGHAIVLATHDVELAAELAHRVVLLAEGEVIADGPTADVVVSSPSFAPQVTKILAPQRWLTVAQVRKALS
;
A
#
# COMPACT_ATOMS: atom_id res chain seq x y z
N MET A 1 4.70 -3.74 -10.26
CA MET A 1 3.71 -3.22 -11.21
C MET A 1 3.35 -4.29 -12.24
N GLY A 2 2.23 -4.16 -12.96
CA GLY A 2 1.80 -5.10 -14.02
C GLY A 2 0.31 -4.98 -14.29
N ARG A 3 -0.14 -5.54 -15.41
CA ARG A 3 -1.56 -5.56 -15.79
C ARG A 3 -2.38 -6.45 -14.82
N ASN A 4 -3.70 -6.38 -14.94
CA ASN A 4 -4.58 -7.29 -14.21
C ASN A 4 -4.27 -8.74 -14.60
N GLY A 5 -4.23 -9.64 -13.61
CA GLY A 5 -3.85 -11.03 -13.81
C GLY A 5 -2.33 -11.32 -13.86
N ALA A 6 -1.46 -10.32 -13.76
CA ALA A 6 0.00 -10.51 -13.78
C ALA A 6 0.59 -11.22 -12.55
N GLY A 7 -0.22 -11.55 -11.53
CA GLY A 7 0.24 -12.24 -10.31
C GLY A 7 0.57 -11.33 -9.13
N LYS A 8 0.29 -10.01 -9.21
CA LYS A 8 0.60 -9.04 -8.14
C LYS A 8 -0.02 -9.41 -6.78
N SER A 9 -1.34 -9.60 -6.73
CA SER A 9 -2.06 -9.95 -5.49
C SER A 9 -1.66 -11.33 -4.97
N THR A 10 -1.36 -12.28 -5.86
CA THR A 10 -0.83 -13.59 -5.47
C THR A 10 0.53 -13.46 -4.78
N LEU A 11 1.42 -12.62 -5.34
CA LEU A 11 2.72 -12.32 -4.72
C LEU A 11 2.52 -11.68 -3.33
N LEU A 12 1.65 -10.67 -3.20
CA LEU A 12 1.36 -10.09 -1.89
C LEU A 12 0.78 -11.12 -0.91
N GLY A 13 -0.12 -11.99 -1.39
CA GLY A 13 -0.68 -13.09 -0.60
C GLY A 13 0.39 -14.07 -0.07
N THR A 14 1.47 -14.30 -0.83
CA THR A 14 2.59 -15.13 -0.34
C THR A 14 3.40 -14.43 0.75
N LEU A 15 3.52 -13.10 0.68
CA LEU A 15 4.26 -12.30 1.68
C LEU A 15 3.51 -12.21 3.02
N VAL A 16 2.18 -12.37 3.03
CA VAL A 16 1.37 -12.42 4.26
C VAL A 16 0.92 -13.84 4.64
N GLY A 17 1.48 -14.87 3.99
CA GLY A 17 1.24 -16.26 4.35
C GLY A 17 -0.11 -16.84 3.93
N LEU A 18 -0.95 -16.08 3.19
CA LEU A 18 -2.24 -16.57 2.66
C LEU A 18 -2.05 -17.62 1.57
N VAL A 19 -0.94 -17.56 0.85
CA VAL A 19 -0.59 -18.50 -0.21
C VAL A 19 0.78 -19.09 0.11
N ALA A 20 0.88 -20.41 0.18
CA ALA A 20 2.18 -21.07 0.30
C ALA A 20 2.88 -21.11 -1.08
N PRO A 21 4.19 -20.83 -1.15
CA PRO A 21 4.92 -20.96 -2.41
C PRO A 21 4.95 -22.43 -2.87
N SER A 22 4.67 -22.68 -4.14
CA SER A 22 4.74 -24.03 -4.76
C SER A 22 6.19 -24.49 -4.96
N ALA A 23 7.12 -23.53 -5.11
CA ALA A 23 8.55 -23.77 -5.22
C ALA A 23 9.33 -22.57 -4.67
N GLY A 24 10.60 -22.77 -4.36
CA GLY A 24 11.44 -21.73 -3.78
C GLY A 24 11.11 -21.44 -2.32
N ALA A 25 11.45 -20.23 -1.84
CA ALA A 25 11.22 -19.80 -0.47
C ALA A 25 10.89 -18.30 -0.40
N VAL A 26 9.91 -17.96 0.45
CA VAL A 26 9.56 -16.58 0.80
C VAL A 26 9.93 -16.33 2.26
N ARG A 27 10.59 -15.19 2.53
CA ARG A 27 10.95 -14.77 3.89
C ARG A 27 10.58 -13.30 4.09
N VAL A 28 9.97 -13.01 5.24
CA VAL A 28 9.65 -11.66 5.69
C VAL A 28 10.19 -11.48 7.10
N GLY A 29 11.10 -10.54 7.31
CA GLY A 29 11.80 -10.39 8.57
C GLY A 29 12.48 -11.69 9.05
N GLY A 30 13.03 -12.49 8.11
CA GLY A 30 13.70 -13.78 8.37
C GLY A 30 12.75 -14.98 8.54
N ALA A 31 11.45 -14.77 8.74
CA ALA A 31 10.45 -15.83 8.91
C ALA A 31 9.80 -16.25 7.59
N ALA A 32 9.32 -17.49 7.52
CA ALA A 32 8.50 -17.99 6.41
C ALA A 32 7.02 -17.68 6.70
N PRO A 33 6.36 -16.74 5.97
CA PRO A 33 5.03 -16.24 6.34
C PRO A 33 3.97 -17.35 6.49
N HIS A 34 3.92 -18.29 5.57
CA HIS A 34 2.94 -19.42 5.57
C HIS A 34 3.13 -20.43 6.71
N ARG A 35 4.21 -20.30 7.52
CA ARG A 35 4.50 -21.12 8.70
C ARG A 35 4.55 -20.31 10.00
N THR A 36 4.37 -19.00 9.91
CA THR A 36 4.42 -18.09 11.06
C THR A 36 3.01 -17.92 11.63
N PRO A 37 2.82 -18.06 12.95
CA PRO A 37 1.51 -17.84 13.58
C PRO A 37 0.98 -16.42 13.30
N PRO A 38 -0.33 -16.24 13.05
CA PRO A 38 -0.91 -14.93 12.73
C PRO A 38 -0.56 -13.80 13.71
N PRO A 39 -0.58 -13.99 15.05
CA PRO A 39 -0.23 -12.93 16.01
C PRO A 39 1.22 -12.46 15.94
N GLU A 40 2.12 -13.31 15.43
CA GLU A 40 3.52 -12.95 15.18
C GLU A 40 3.67 -12.30 13.80
N LEU A 41 2.96 -12.79 12.80
CA LEU A 41 3.07 -12.34 11.42
C LEU A 41 2.57 -10.90 11.24
N VAL A 42 1.46 -10.52 11.89
CA VAL A 42 0.91 -9.14 11.82
C VAL A 42 1.88 -8.08 12.35
N ARG A 43 2.82 -8.45 13.20
CA ARG A 43 3.91 -7.57 13.68
C ARG A 43 5.10 -7.50 12.73
N ARG A 44 5.13 -8.29 11.67
CA ARG A 44 6.19 -8.32 10.66
C ARG A 44 5.76 -7.70 9.35
N VAL A 45 4.50 -7.92 8.98
CA VAL A 45 3.92 -7.46 7.71
C VAL A 45 2.44 -7.19 7.86
N GLY A 46 2.01 -6.06 7.29
CA GLY A 46 0.62 -5.71 7.16
C GLY A 46 0.23 -5.61 5.69
N LEU A 47 -0.98 -6.04 5.35
CA LEU A 47 -1.55 -5.95 4.00
C LEU A 47 -2.84 -5.14 4.04
N VAL A 48 -2.92 -4.11 3.21
CA VAL A 48 -4.19 -3.49 2.84
C VAL A 48 -4.60 -4.07 1.49
N PRO A 49 -5.69 -4.84 1.43
CA PRO A 49 -6.15 -5.48 0.20
C PRO A 49 -6.75 -4.45 -0.77
N GLN A 50 -6.99 -4.89 -2.00
CA GLN A 50 -7.59 -4.08 -3.06
C GLN A 50 -8.97 -3.52 -2.68
N GLU A 51 -9.74 -4.25 -1.88
CA GLU A 51 -11.01 -3.80 -1.30
C GLU A 51 -10.81 -3.61 0.21
N PRO A 52 -10.57 -2.38 0.70
CA PRO A 52 -10.31 -2.13 2.13
C PRO A 52 -11.41 -2.62 3.07
N ARG A 53 -12.67 -2.72 2.56
CA ARG A 53 -13.81 -3.27 3.31
C ARG A 53 -13.60 -4.73 3.75
N ASP A 54 -12.73 -5.48 3.08
CA ASP A 54 -12.44 -6.88 3.43
C ASP A 54 -11.62 -7.01 4.72
N LEU A 55 -11.14 -5.90 5.27
CA LEU A 55 -10.52 -5.81 6.60
C LEU A 55 -11.44 -5.25 7.68
N LEU A 56 -12.61 -4.71 7.30
CA LEU A 56 -13.47 -3.95 8.19
C LEU A 56 -14.77 -4.72 8.46
N TYR A 57 -14.84 -5.41 9.58
CA TYR A 57 -15.92 -6.34 9.92
C TYR A 57 -16.90 -5.81 10.96
N ALA A 58 -16.48 -4.81 11.76
CA ALA A 58 -17.31 -4.29 12.84
C ALA A 58 -18.35 -3.29 12.32
N ASP A 59 -19.43 -3.11 13.12
CA ASP A 59 -20.53 -2.21 12.78
C ASP A 59 -20.19 -0.73 13.03
N THR A 60 -19.13 -0.43 13.76
CA THR A 60 -18.70 0.94 14.06
C THR A 60 -17.18 1.10 14.01
N VAL A 61 -16.72 2.33 13.74
CA VAL A 61 -15.29 2.68 13.79
C VAL A 61 -14.69 2.38 15.17
N ALA A 62 -15.40 2.65 16.26
CA ALA A 62 -14.93 2.34 17.61
C ALA A 62 -14.71 0.85 17.82
N ALA A 63 -15.67 0.02 17.39
CA ALA A 63 -15.59 -1.44 17.52
C ALA A 63 -14.46 -2.01 16.65
N GLU A 64 -14.27 -1.48 15.43
CA GLU A 64 -13.17 -1.85 14.54
C GLU A 64 -11.80 -1.54 15.17
N CYS A 65 -11.66 -0.34 15.76
CA CYS A 65 -10.43 0.04 16.45
C CYS A 65 -10.15 -0.85 17.69
N ALA A 66 -11.19 -1.20 18.46
CA ALA A 66 -11.03 -2.07 19.61
C ALA A 66 -10.61 -3.50 19.22
N ALA A 67 -11.16 -4.02 18.11
CA ALA A 67 -10.77 -5.30 17.54
C ALA A 67 -9.31 -5.27 17.07
N ALA A 68 -8.90 -4.22 16.36
CA ALA A 68 -7.52 -4.03 15.91
C ALA A 68 -6.52 -3.97 17.08
N ASP A 69 -6.86 -3.27 18.18
CA ASP A 69 -6.03 -3.23 19.38
C ASP A 69 -5.85 -4.63 19.99
N ALA A 70 -6.94 -5.41 20.08
CA ALA A 70 -6.90 -6.76 20.61
C ALA A 70 -6.06 -7.71 19.73
N ASP A 71 -6.26 -7.69 18.42
CA ASP A 71 -5.54 -8.54 17.46
C ASP A 71 -4.04 -8.20 17.41
N ALA A 72 -3.69 -6.93 17.52
CA ALA A 72 -2.30 -6.48 17.59
C ALA A 72 -1.64 -6.72 18.96
N GLY A 73 -2.43 -7.00 20.00
CA GLY A 73 -1.97 -7.00 21.38
C GLY A 73 -1.47 -5.61 21.81
N ALA A 74 -2.10 -4.56 21.29
CA ALA A 74 -1.79 -3.16 21.58
C ALA A 74 -2.58 -2.67 22.80
N ALA A 75 -2.16 -1.53 23.37
CA ALA A 75 -2.94 -0.90 24.43
C ALA A 75 -4.30 -0.40 23.89
N PRO A 76 -5.40 -0.54 24.66
CA PRO A 76 -6.70 -0.03 24.26
C PRO A 76 -6.64 1.45 23.87
N GLY A 77 -7.25 1.79 22.72
CA GLY A 77 -7.27 3.14 22.17
C GLY A 77 -6.11 3.46 21.22
N THR A 78 -5.16 2.55 20.99
CA THR A 78 -4.03 2.76 20.07
C THR A 78 -4.53 2.98 18.64
N CYS A 79 -5.37 2.09 18.12
CA CYS A 79 -5.95 2.24 16.79
C CYS A 79 -6.80 3.51 16.67
N ARG A 80 -7.61 3.80 17.71
CA ARG A 80 -8.45 5.01 17.70
C ARG A 80 -7.62 6.31 17.66
N ALA A 81 -6.47 6.33 18.33
CA ALA A 81 -5.53 7.45 18.25
C ALA A 81 -4.97 7.62 16.83
N LEU A 82 -4.58 6.53 16.17
CA LEU A 82 -4.16 6.55 14.76
C LEU A 82 -5.29 7.05 13.84
N VAL A 83 -6.52 6.59 14.05
CA VAL A 83 -7.67 7.09 13.28
C VAL A 83 -7.90 8.58 13.52
N ALA A 84 -7.73 9.08 14.75
CA ALA A 84 -7.88 10.52 15.04
C ALA A 84 -6.84 11.37 14.31
N GLU A 85 -5.63 10.85 14.15
CA GLU A 85 -4.52 11.50 13.42
C GLU A 85 -4.73 11.45 11.90
N LEU A 86 -5.00 10.26 11.37
CA LEU A 86 -5.04 10.03 9.92
C LEU A 86 -6.38 10.43 9.29
N LEU A 87 -7.47 10.42 10.05
CA LEU A 87 -8.83 10.65 9.60
C LEU A 87 -9.61 11.53 10.59
N PRO A 88 -9.18 12.78 10.81
CA PRO A 88 -9.80 13.66 11.79
C PRO A 88 -11.28 13.90 11.49
N GLY A 89 -12.09 13.95 12.53
CA GLY A 89 -13.53 14.23 12.44
C GLY A 89 -14.43 13.01 12.19
N ILE A 90 -13.89 11.80 12.11
CA ILE A 90 -14.71 10.59 12.04
C ILE A 90 -15.26 10.25 13.43
N HIS A 91 -16.58 10.06 13.48
CA HIS A 91 -17.31 9.69 14.70
C HIS A 91 -17.18 8.20 14.99
N ASP A 92 -17.09 7.86 16.28
CA ASP A 92 -16.95 6.49 16.77
C ASP A 92 -18.10 5.57 16.36
N ALA A 93 -19.32 6.11 16.30
CA ALA A 93 -20.53 5.39 15.91
C ALA A 93 -20.71 5.24 14.39
N THR A 94 -19.82 5.82 13.58
CA THR A 94 -19.92 5.70 12.10
C THR A 94 -19.70 4.26 11.67
N HIS A 95 -20.61 3.74 10.83
CA HIS A 95 -20.41 2.42 10.24
C HIS A 95 -19.34 2.50 9.12
N PRO A 96 -18.38 1.57 9.04
CA PRO A 96 -17.34 1.59 7.99
C PRO A 96 -17.88 1.63 6.56
N ARG A 97 -19.08 1.11 6.31
CA ARG A 97 -19.75 1.19 4.99
C ARG A 97 -20.17 2.59 4.58
N ASP A 98 -20.40 3.48 5.54
CA ASP A 98 -20.83 4.87 5.30
C ASP A 98 -19.64 5.79 4.99
N LEU A 99 -18.43 5.28 5.11
CA LEU A 99 -17.19 5.99 4.77
C LEU A 99 -17.01 6.05 3.25
N SER A 100 -16.43 7.16 2.76
CA SER A 100 -15.93 7.23 1.38
C SER A 100 -14.80 6.22 1.15
N GLU A 101 -14.47 5.89 -0.10
CA GLU A 101 -13.38 4.96 -0.43
C GLU A 101 -12.05 5.40 0.21
N GLY A 102 -11.72 6.70 0.13
CA GLY A 102 -10.50 7.24 0.75
C GLY A 102 -10.51 7.14 2.27
N GLN A 103 -11.65 7.41 2.92
CA GLN A 103 -11.79 7.26 4.37
C GLN A 103 -11.69 5.79 4.79
N ARG A 104 -12.29 4.89 4.04
CA ARG A 104 -12.25 3.46 4.28
C ARG A 104 -10.84 2.90 4.14
N LEU A 105 -10.11 3.33 3.09
CA LEU A 105 -8.69 2.99 2.93
C LEU A 105 -7.86 3.48 4.12
N THR A 106 -8.09 4.72 4.58
CA THR A 106 -7.35 5.29 5.70
C THR A 106 -7.66 4.57 7.02
N LEU A 107 -8.93 4.17 7.25
CA LEU A 107 -9.30 3.34 8.40
C LEU A 107 -8.60 1.96 8.34
N ALA A 108 -8.63 1.30 7.19
CA ALA A 108 -7.92 0.02 7.00
C ALA A 108 -6.40 0.15 7.23
N LEU A 109 -5.79 1.26 6.80
CA LEU A 109 -4.39 1.56 7.12
C LEU A 109 -4.16 1.72 8.62
N ALA A 110 -5.03 2.44 9.34
CA ALA A 110 -4.92 2.61 10.79
C ALA A 110 -5.01 1.25 11.53
N VAL A 111 -5.95 0.38 11.11
CA VAL A 111 -6.08 -1.00 11.62
C VAL A 111 -4.77 -1.77 11.44
N VAL A 112 -4.21 -1.77 10.23
CA VAL A 112 -2.96 -2.47 9.93
C VAL A 112 -1.78 -1.88 10.71
N LEU A 113 -1.69 -0.55 10.81
CA LEU A 113 -0.62 0.16 11.51
C LEU A 113 -0.64 -0.02 13.03
N THR A 114 -1.77 -0.46 13.60
CA THR A 114 -1.90 -0.72 15.05
C THR A 114 -0.87 -1.76 15.53
N ALA A 115 -0.55 -2.75 14.72
CA ALA A 115 0.49 -3.74 15.00
C ALA A 115 1.93 -3.25 14.72
N ARG A 116 2.10 -2.03 14.17
CA ARG A 116 3.38 -1.41 13.80
C ARG A 116 4.28 -2.31 12.93
N PRO A 117 3.76 -2.92 11.85
CA PRO A 117 4.57 -3.79 11.02
C PRO A 117 5.65 -3.00 10.29
N PRO A 118 6.92 -3.47 10.27
CA PRO A 118 7.98 -2.80 9.52
C PRO A 118 7.79 -2.87 8.00
N LEU A 119 6.97 -3.80 7.50
CA LEU A 119 6.63 -3.95 6.09
C LEU A 119 5.13 -3.73 5.87
N LEU A 120 4.79 -2.78 5.00
CA LEU A 120 3.43 -2.50 4.56
C LEU A 120 3.26 -2.90 3.10
N LEU A 121 2.23 -3.67 2.83
CA LEU A 121 1.82 -4.09 1.50
C LEU A 121 0.48 -3.43 1.17
N LEU A 122 0.36 -2.82 -0.01
CA LEU A 122 -0.90 -2.25 -0.48
C LEU A 122 -1.20 -2.79 -1.89
N ASP A 123 -2.40 -3.33 -2.05
CA ASP A 123 -2.87 -3.84 -3.34
C ASP A 123 -3.83 -2.84 -3.98
N GLU A 124 -3.43 -2.25 -5.13
CA GLU A 124 -4.17 -1.26 -5.92
C GLU A 124 -4.79 -0.11 -5.08
N PRO A 125 -4.02 0.54 -4.18
CA PRO A 125 -4.57 1.43 -3.16
C PRO A 125 -5.20 2.73 -3.71
N THR A 126 -5.03 3.04 -4.99
CA THR A 126 -5.63 4.24 -5.62
C THR A 126 -6.95 3.96 -6.31
N ARG A 127 -7.42 2.71 -6.30
CA ARG A 127 -8.67 2.34 -6.93
C ARG A 127 -9.86 3.04 -6.26
N GLY A 128 -10.70 3.69 -7.05
CA GLY A 128 -11.88 4.41 -6.54
C GLY A 128 -11.60 5.73 -5.83
N LEU A 129 -10.34 6.15 -5.71
CA LEU A 129 -9.98 7.42 -5.09
C LEU A 129 -10.10 8.58 -6.08
N ASP A 130 -10.64 9.70 -5.60
CA ASP A 130 -10.52 10.99 -6.27
C ASP A 130 -9.07 11.54 -6.18
N TYR A 131 -8.83 12.62 -6.90
CA TYR A 131 -7.50 13.24 -6.93
C TYR A 131 -7.02 13.72 -5.55
N ALA A 132 -7.92 14.27 -4.73
CA ALA A 132 -7.58 14.78 -3.41
C ALA A 132 -7.24 13.63 -2.44
N ALA A 133 -8.00 12.53 -2.46
CA ALA A 133 -7.72 11.34 -1.67
C ALA A 133 -6.40 10.66 -2.10
N LYS A 134 -6.14 10.59 -3.43
CA LYS A 134 -4.87 10.09 -3.96
C LYS A 134 -3.68 10.93 -3.49
N SER A 135 -3.78 12.25 -3.51
CA SER A 135 -2.72 13.14 -3.03
C SER A 135 -2.44 12.96 -1.53
N ARG A 136 -3.50 12.82 -0.71
CA ARG A 136 -3.37 12.52 0.72
C ARG A 136 -2.69 11.16 0.96
N LEU A 137 -3.07 10.13 0.19
CA LEU A 137 -2.43 8.82 0.28
C LEU A 137 -0.93 8.90 -0.03
N VAL A 138 -0.53 9.63 -1.08
CA VAL A 138 0.89 9.84 -1.44
C VAL A 138 1.66 10.49 -0.29
N THR A 139 1.09 11.52 0.33
CA THR A 139 1.71 12.20 1.48
C THR A 139 1.88 11.22 2.65
N LEU A 140 0.81 10.52 3.02
CA LEU A 140 0.83 9.54 4.11
C LEU A 140 1.87 8.43 3.89
N LEU A 141 1.93 7.87 2.69
CA LEU A 141 2.90 6.80 2.40
C LEU A 141 4.35 7.31 2.44
N ARG A 142 4.61 8.58 2.06
CA ARG A 142 5.94 9.20 2.23
C ARG A 142 6.30 9.39 3.70
N GLU A 143 5.36 9.82 4.52
CA GLU A 143 5.56 9.97 5.97
C GLU A 143 5.86 8.63 6.62
N LEU A 144 5.10 7.59 6.32
CA LEU A 144 5.34 6.23 6.82
C LEU A 144 6.71 5.68 6.38
N ALA A 145 7.10 5.92 5.12
CA ALA A 145 8.45 5.55 4.65
C ALA A 145 9.54 6.33 5.40
N GLY A 146 9.33 7.62 5.67
CA GLY A 146 10.22 8.46 6.49
C GLY A 146 10.33 8.00 7.95
N GLN A 147 9.30 7.35 8.48
CA GLN A 147 9.27 6.73 9.82
C GLN A 147 9.93 5.34 9.85
N GLY A 148 10.42 4.84 8.70
CA GLY A 148 11.17 3.59 8.60
C GLY A 148 10.35 2.38 8.13
N HIS A 149 9.09 2.56 7.73
CA HIS A 149 8.34 1.47 7.12
C HIS A 149 8.85 1.17 5.71
N ALA A 150 9.10 -0.09 5.41
CA ALA A 150 9.25 -0.55 4.03
C ALA A 150 7.86 -0.69 3.40
N ILE A 151 7.67 -0.13 2.20
CA ILE A 151 6.37 -0.12 1.53
C ILE A 151 6.46 -0.83 0.18
N VAL A 152 5.58 -1.79 -0.05
CA VAL A 152 5.41 -2.46 -1.34
C VAL A 152 4.02 -2.17 -1.88
N LEU A 153 3.98 -1.58 -3.07
CA LEU A 153 2.74 -1.25 -3.78
C LEU A 153 2.56 -2.21 -4.96
N ALA A 154 1.49 -2.98 -4.95
CA ALA A 154 1.03 -3.66 -6.15
C ALA A 154 0.07 -2.73 -6.88
N THR A 155 0.45 -2.22 -8.06
CA THR A 155 -0.37 -1.28 -8.80
C THR A 155 -0.10 -1.33 -10.30
N HIS A 156 -1.06 -0.88 -11.08
CA HIS A 156 -0.91 -0.53 -12.49
C HIS A 156 -0.86 1.00 -12.69
N ASP A 157 -1.03 1.78 -11.62
CA ASP A 157 -0.97 3.25 -11.65
C ASP A 157 0.48 3.73 -11.76
N VAL A 158 0.85 4.14 -12.96
CA VAL A 158 2.20 4.57 -13.30
C VAL A 158 2.58 5.87 -12.62
N GLU A 159 1.62 6.78 -12.49
CA GLU A 159 1.84 8.09 -11.84
C GLU A 159 2.14 7.90 -10.35
N LEU A 160 1.37 7.03 -9.67
CA LEU A 160 1.62 6.67 -8.28
C LEU A 160 3.01 6.07 -8.09
N ALA A 161 3.40 5.13 -8.97
CA ALA A 161 4.71 4.52 -8.90
C ALA A 161 5.84 5.54 -9.16
N ALA A 162 5.66 6.43 -10.13
CA ALA A 162 6.62 7.50 -10.42
C ALA A 162 6.81 8.48 -9.27
N GLU A 163 5.74 8.72 -8.48
CA GLU A 163 5.78 9.61 -7.33
C GLU A 163 6.38 9.01 -6.07
N LEU A 164 6.21 7.71 -5.84
CA LEU A 164 6.53 7.07 -4.56
C LEU A 164 7.67 6.06 -4.63
N ALA A 165 7.76 5.30 -5.72
CA ALA A 165 8.64 4.15 -5.75
C ALA A 165 10.09 4.52 -6.07
N HIS A 166 11.04 3.98 -5.31
CA HIS A 166 12.46 4.04 -5.62
C HIS A 166 12.86 2.95 -6.63
N ARG A 167 12.18 1.81 -6.57
CA ARG A 167 12.42 0.61 -7.39
C ARG A 167 11.11 0.07 -7.91
N VAL A 168 11.08 -0.38 -9.13
CA VAL A 168 9.93 -0.98 -9.79
C VAL A 168 10.30 -2.38 -10.26
N VAL A 169 9.42 -3.33 -9.93
CA VAL A 169 9.41 -4.69 -10.50
C VAL A 169 8.20 -4.80 -11.41
N LEU A 170 8.41 -5.09 -12.69
CA LEU A 170 7.34 -5.34 -13.64
C LEU A 170 7.03 -6.83 -13.72
N LEU A 171 5.77 -7.17 -13.50
CA LEU A 171 5.25 -8.54 -13.62
C LEU A 171 4.37 -8.67 -14.86
N ALA A 172 4.54 -9.76 -15.60
CA ALA A 172 3.63 -10.20 -16.64
C ALA A 172 3.53 -11.73 -16.60
N GLU A 173 2.31 -12.25 -16.66
CA GLU A 173 2.03 -13.70 -16.69
C GLU A 173 2.73 -14.52 -15.59
N GLY A 174 2.90 -13.91 -14.40
CA GLY A 174 3.57 -14.53 -13.26
C GLY A 174 5.10 -14.41 -13.27
N GLU A 175 5.69 -13.80 -14.28
CA GLU A 175 7.14 -13.64 -14.41
C GLU A 175 7.59 -12.20 -14.18
N VAL A 176 8.83 -12.03 -13.69
CA VAL A 176 9.49 -10.73 -13.58
C VAL A 176 10.11 -10.41 -14.93
N ILE A 177 9.57 -9.39 -15.61
CA ILE A 177 10.06 -8.95 -16.93
C ILE A 177 11.02 -7.75 -16.87
N ALA A 178 11.00 -6.98 -15.77
CA ALA A 178 11.96 -5.94 -15.49
C ALA A 178 12.04 -5.69 -13.98
N ASP A 179 13.23 -5.27 -13.52
CA ASP A 179 13.50 -4.96 -12.12
C ASP A 179 14.64 -3.93 -12.05
N GLY A 180 14.40 -2.80 -11.41
CA GLY A 180 15.40 -1.75 -11.28
C GLY A 180 14.87 -0.43 -10.72
N PRO A 181 15.71 0.61 -10.71
CA PRO A 181 15.31 1.96 -10.34
C PRO A 181 14.09 2.43 -11.14
N THR A 182 13.18 3.14 -10.49
CA THR A 182 11.92 3.59 -11.12
C THR A 182 12.17 4.37 -12.42
N ALA A 183 13.16 5.28 -12.41
CA ALA A 183 13.49 6.08 -13.58
C ALA A 183 13.89 5.24 -14.80
N ASP A 184 14.60 4.13 -14.58
CA ASP A 184 15.08 3.29 -15.68
C ASP A 184 13.96 2.38 -16.21
N VAL A 185 13.23 1.73 -15.31
CA VAL A 185 12.19 0.75 -15.68
C VAL A 185 10.98 1.44 -16.31
N VAL A 186 10.55 2.58 -15.74
CA VAL A 186 9.33 3.26 -16.15
C VAL A 186 9.54 4.03 -17.47
N VAL A 187 10.69 4.68 -17.63
CA VAL A 187 10.99 5.44 -18.87
C VAL A 187 11.25 4.52 -20.06
N SER A 188 11.85 3.35 -19.83
CA SER A 188 12.15 2.40 -20.92
C SER A 188 10.92 1.64 -21.45
N SER A 189 9.79 1.70 -20.75
CA SER A 189 8.58 0.97 -21.13
C SER A 189 7.49 1.91 -21.68
N PRO A 190 7.19 1.89 -22.99
CA PRO A 190 6.17 2.77 -23.58
C PRO A 190 4.78 2.64 -22.92
N SER A 191 4.44 1.44 -22.44
CA SER A 191 3.15 1.16 -21.78
C SER A 191 3.08 1.67 -20.35
N PHE A 192 4.23 1.85 -19.67
CA PHE A 192 4.33 2.22 -18.27
C PHE A 192 5.03 3.59 -18.06
N ALA A 193 5.22 4.38 -19.11
CA ALA A 193 5.76 5.72 -18.99
C ALA A 193 4.68 6.70 -18.46
N PRO A 194 5.00 7.55 -17.46
CA PRO A 194 4.13 8.63 -17.00
C PRO A 194 3.78 9.61 -18.14
N GLN A 195 2.67 10.33 -17.98
CA GLN A 195 2.24 11.34 -18.96
C GLN A 195 3.32 12.41 -19.15
N VAL A 196 3.93 12.88 -18.07
CA VAL A 196 5.01 13.87 -18.10
C VAL A 196 6.19 13.38 -18.95
N THR A 197 6.59 12.11 -18.79
CA THR A 197 7.66 11.50 -19.59
C THR A 197 7.31 11.46 -21.07
N LYS A 198 6.05 11.10 -21.40
CA LYS A 198 5.57 11.03 -22.81
C LYS A 198 5.53 12.39 -23.48
N ILE A 199 5.08 13.42 -22.76
CA ILE A 199 4.91 14.78 -23.30
C ILE A 199 6.26 15.47 -23.47
N LEU A 200 7.20 15.28 -22.54
CA LEU A 200 8.48 15.99 -22.51
C LEU A 200 9.65 15.17 -23.07
N ALA A 201 9.37 14.06 -23.74
CA ALA A 201 10.44 13.30 -24.41
C ALA A 201 11.27 14.23 -25.35
N PRO A 202 12.59 14.07 -25.38
CA PRO A 202 13.40 12.98 -24.84
C PRO A 202 13.86 13.14 -23.37
N GLN A 203 13.41 14.20 -22.66
CA GLN A 203 13.77 14.39 -21.25
C GLN A 203 13.12 13.30 -20.38
N ARG A 204 13.86 12.85 -19.37
CA ARG A 204 13.46 11.77 -18.47
C ARG A 204 12.78 12.27 -17.20
N TRP A 205 11.77 13.16 -17.35
CA TRP A 205 10.98 13.62 -16.22
C TRP A 205 9.94 12.57 -15.83
N LEU A 206 9.84 12.25 -14.54
CA LEU A 206 8.87 11.27 -14.03
C LEU A 206 7.62 11.94 -13.47
N THR A 207 7.76 13.14 -12.90
CA THR A 207 6.65 13.83 -12.21
C THR A 207 6.59 15.31 -12.58
N VAL A 208 5.39 15.88 -12.46
CA VAL A 208 5.17 17.33 -12.62
C VAL A 208 5.99 18.13 -11.60
N ALA A 209 6.18 17.60 -10.38
CA ALA A 209 6.97 18.25 -9.35
C ALA A 209 8.44 18.39 -9.75
N GLN A 210 9.03 17.40 -10.41
CA GLN A 210 10.39 17.47 -10.94
C GLN A 210 10.52 18.60 -11.98
N VAL A 211 9.56 18.69 -12.90
CA VAL A 211 9.54 19.74 -13.94
C VAL A 211 9.44 21.13 -13.31
N ARG A 212 8.51 21.32 -12.38
CA ARG A 212 8.35 22.60 -11.68
C ARG A 212 9.63 23.03 -10.97
N LYS A 213 10.29 22.10 -10.27
CA LYS A 213 11.57 22.36 -9.59
C LYS A 213 12.69 22.74 -10.54
N ALA A 214 12.69 22.22 -11.76
CA ALA A 214 13.71 22.54 -12.76
C ALA A 214 13.47 23.88 -13.46
N LEU A 215 12.24 24.43 -13.39
CA LEU A 215 11.87 25.72 -13.98
C LEU A 215 11.90 26.88 -12.96
N SER A 216 12.05 26.58 -11.67
CA SER A 216 12.21 27.55 -10.59
C SER A 216 13.68 27.86 -10.31
#